data_c1a67a8d0ea221de42d55f9b382c5b31
#
_entry.id   c1a67a8d0ea221de42d55f9b382c5b31
#
_cell.length_a   1.000
_cell.length_b   1.000
_cell.length_c   1.000
_cell.angle_alpha   90.00
_cell.angle_beta   90.00
_cell.angle_gamma   90.00
#
_symmetry.space_group_name_H-M   'P 1'
#
loop_
_entity.id
_entity.type
_entity.pdbx_description
1 polymer ?
#
loop_
_entity_poly.entity_id
_entity_poly.type
_entity_poly.pdbx_seq_one_letter_code
_entity_poly.pdbx_strand_id
1 'polypeptide(L)'
;MATKIKNDLKEEYQGIKYILTSTMRTKLLLLSIYNGSKNLDDLRIELEKPSATILHGLKELENLNFVKKVQKYYQLTSNGYLLTTNMIKLIDNWYATNKNEDFWNSHDLTAIPQENLKNIYLLKNAECISSTTSNLSKAYNSYTKLIENVEELKITLPIFSENHLRQIVQLIQEKTLHKLELITHQDILPLIHRNPLFKKWLINNENVKIICIKNPLKTFLTLGDEFMSLTLFFKDGHYDDSQILIDKTHEGLKWGALLYNQTKEWRWNQ
;
A
#
# COMPACT_ATOMS: atom_id res chain seq x y z
N MET A 1 -7.72 -25.10 -19.58
CA MET A 1 -8.15 -23.82 -18.95
C MET A 1 -7.05 -22.76 -18.99
N ALA A 2 -5.84 -23.02 -18.53
CA ALA A 2 -4.71 -22.08 -18.53
C ALA A 2 -4.29 -21.56 -19.93
N THR A 3 -4.35 -22.39 -20.97
CA THR A 3 -3.98 -22.02 -22.35
C THR A 3 -5.00 -21.07 -22.97
N LYS A 4 -6.30 -21.20 -22.65
CA LYS A 4 -7.35 -20.30 -23.14
C LYS A 4 -7.22 -18.93 -22.51
N ILE A 5 -7.01 -18.86 -21.18
CA ILE A 5 -6.77 -17.59 -20.45
C ILE A 5 -5.54 -16.87 -21.01
N LYS A 6 -4.47 -17.59 -21.37
CA LYS A 6 -3.26 -17.00 -21.96
C LYS A 6 -3.49 -16.39 -23.34
N ASN A 7 -4.36 -16.98 -24.16
CA ASN A 7 -4.71 -16.45 -25.48
C ASN A 7 -5.63 -15.22 -25.37
N ASP A 8 -6.62 -15.26 -24.49
CA ASP A 8 -7.54 -14.15 -24.25
C ASP A 8 -6.77 -12.90 -23.78
N LEU A 9 -5.85 -13.04 -22.78
CA LEU A 9 -5.00 -11.94 -22.31
C LEU A 9 -4.08 -11.39 -23.42
N LYS A 10 -3.61 -12.22 -24.34
CA LYS A 10 -2.76 -11.78 -25.44
C LYS A 10 -3.54 -10.95 -26.46
N GLU A 11 -4.77 -11.33 -26.77
CA GLU A 11 -5.65 -10.58 -27.67
C GLU A 11 -6.07 -9.25 -27.02
N GLU A 12 -6.47 -9.25 -25.75
CA GLU A 12 -6.82 -8.04 -24.99
C GLU A 12 -5.62 -7.08 -24.89
N TYR A 13 -4.40 -7.60 -24.69
CA TYR A 13 -3.18 -6.78 -24.66
C TYR A 13 -2.95 -6.08 -26.00
N GLN A 14 -3.22 -6.72 -27.14
CA GLN A 14 -3.08 -6.08 -28.47
C GLN A 14 -4.02 -4.87 -28.59
N GLY A 15 -5.21 -4.91 -28.00
CA GLY A 15 -6.14 -3.78 -27.96
C GLY A 15 -5.58 -2.57 -27.22
N ILE A 16 -4.99 -2.78 -26.04
CA ILE A 16 -4.45 -1.69 -25.22
C ILE A 16 -3.03 -1.25 -25.64
N LYS A 17 -2.26 -2.14 -26.27
CA LYS A 17 -0.88 -1.88 -26.70
C LYS A 17 -0.76 -0.58 -27.49
N TYR A 18 -1.70 -0.31 -28.39
CA TYR A 18 -1.73 0.89 -29.21
C TYR A 18 -1.74 2.18 -28.37
N ILE A 19 -2.41 2.18 -27.21
CA ILE A 19 -2.42 3.31 -26.29
C ILE A 19 -1.10 3.35 -25.50
N LEU A 20 -0.68 2.23 -24.89
CA LEU A 20 0.48 2.17 -24.03
C LEU A 20 1.81 2.48 -24.74
N THR A 21 1.92 2.15 -26.03
CA THR A 21 3.13 2.41 -26.82
C THR A 21 3.21 3.84 -27.37
N SER A 22 2.17 4.66 -27.23
CA SER A 22 2.17 6.04 -27.70
C SER A 22 2.24 7.03 -26.54
N THR A 23 3.37 7.69 -26.41
CA THR A 23 3.56 8.76 -25.43
C THR A 23 2.52 9.88 -25.62
N MET A 24 2.16 10.21 -26.85
CA MET A 24 1.21 11.29 -27.16
C MET A 24 -0.20 10.93 -26.71
N ARG A 25 -0.71 9.76 -27.06
CA ARG A 25 -2.05 9.31 -26.68
C ARG A 25 -2.18 9.17 -25.17
N THR A 26 -1.17 8.60 -24.50
CA THR A 26 -1.13 8.48 -23.04
C THR A 26 -1.12 9.85 -22.36
N LYS A 27 -0.27 10.79 -22.82
CA LYS A 27 -0.24 12.15 -22.27
C LYS A 27 -1.55 12.90 -22.47
N LEU A 28 -2.15 12.82 -23.64
CA LEU A 28 -3.43 13.48 -23.93
C LEU A 28 -4.55 12.98 -23.02
N LEU A 29 -4.65 11.66 -22.80
CA LEU A 29 -5.62 11.08 -21.88
C LEU A 29 -5.38 11.55 -20.44
N LEU A 30 -4.14 11.48 -19.96
CA LEU A 30 -3.79 11.88 -18.59
C LEU A 30 -4.04 13.37 -18.37
N LEU A 31 -3.64 14.23 -19.31
CA LEU A 31 -3.87 15.67 -19.21
C LEU A 31 -5.36 16.02 -19.25
N SER A 32 -6.15 15.33 -20.07
CA SER A 32 -7.59 15.56 -20.14
C SER A 32 -8.31 15.24 -18.82
N ILE A 33 -7.85 14.26 -18.05
CA ILE A 33 -8.47 13.92 -16.77
C ILE A 33 -8.00 14.86 -15.65
N TYR A 34 -6.71 15.20 -15.61
CA TYR A 34 -6.15 16.05 -14.55
C TYR A 34 -6.54 17.51 -14.68
N ASN A 35 -6.61 18.00 -15.89
CA ASN A 35 -6.80 19.43 -16.18
C ASN A 35 -8.20 19.74 -16.74
N GLY A 36 -9.09 18.74 -16.79
CA GLY A 36 -10.42 18.89 -17.36
C GLY A 36 -10.41 19.06 -18.88
N SER A 37 -11.46 19.69 -19.44
CA SER A 37 -11.56 19.93 -20.86
C SER A 37 -10.52 20.93 -21.35
N LYS A 38 -9.83 20.62 -22.46
CA LYS A 38 -8.76 21.44 -23.04
C LYS A 38 -9.06 21.80 -24.49
N ASN A 39 -8.74 23.02 -24.88
CA ASN A 39 -8.70 23.40 -26.30
C ASN A 39 -7.32 23.08 -26.91
N LEU A 40 -7.19 23.29 -28.21
CA LEU A 40 -5.95 22.96 -28.93
C LEU A 40 -4.75 23.81 -28.47
N ASP A 41 -4.98 25.08 -28.13
CA ASP A 41 -3.91 25.97 -27.69
C ASP A 41 -3.40 25.59 -26.30
N ASP A 42 -4.31 25.24 -25.39
CA ASP A 42 -3.96 24.70 -24.06
C ASP A 42 -3.07 23.46 -24.20
N LEU A 43 -3.46 22.52 -25.07
CA LEU A 43 -2.70 21.29 -25.30
C LEU A 43 -1.34 21.54 -25.97
N ARG A 44 -1.24 22.55 -26.85
CA ARG A 44 0.04 22.95 -27.45
C ARG A 44 1.03 23.46 -26.42
N ILE A 45 0.56 24.28 -25.50
CA ILE A 45 1.39 24.84 -24.43
C ILE A 45 1.83 23.72 -23.49
N GLU A 46 0.89 22.91 -23.00
CA GLU A 46 1.18 21.85 -22.02
C GLU A 46 2.05 20.71 -22.56
N LEU A 47 1.86 20.34 -23.84
CA LEU A 47 2.60 19.25 -24.48
C LEU A 47 3.87 19.69 -25.21
N GLU A 48 4.04 20.98 -25.42
CA GLU A 48 5.15 21.55 -26.20
C GLU A 48 5.30 20.90 -27.59
N LYS A 49 4.16 20.70 -28.29
CA LYS A 49 4.11 20.01 -29.57
C LYS A 49 3.35 20.83 -30.63
N PRO A 50 3.69 20.66 -31.94
CA PRO A 50 2.96 21.27 -33.03
C PRO A 50 1.49 20.86 -33.08
N SER A 51 0.61 21.77 -33.50
CA SER A 51 -0.83 21.52 -33.61
C SER A 51 -1.16 20.28 -34.47
N ALA A 52 -0.43 20.05 -35.58
CA ALA A 52 -0.67 18.90 -36.44
C ALA A 52 -0.47 17.55 -35.69
N THR A 53 0.58 17.45 -34.85
CA THR A 53 0.87 16.26 -34.04
C THR A 53 -0.23 16.02 -33.00
N ILE A 54 -0.69 17.10 -32.34
CA ILE A 54 -1.74 17.01 -31.33
C ILE A 54 -3.07 16.62 -31.96
N LEU A 55 -3.46 17.25 -33.09
CA LEU A 55 -4.69 16.94 -33.79
C LEU A 55 -4.72 15.51 -34.31
N HIS A 56 -3.57 14.99 -34.76
CA HIS A 56 -3.48 13.58 -35.17
C HIS A 56 -3.77 12.65 -34.00
N GLY A 57 -3.11 12.86 -32.84
CA GLY A 57 -3.33 12.05 -31.65
C GLY A 57 -4.77 12.16 -31.10
N LEU A 58 -5.36 13.36 -31.12
CA LEU A 58 -6.76 13.57 -30.74
C LEU A 58 -7.72 12.82 -31.67
N LYS A 59 -7.50 12.87 -32.99
CA LYS A 59 -8.33 12.14 -33.95
C LYS A 59 -8.26 10.63 -33.76
N GLU A 60 -7.09 10.10 -33.42
CA GLU A 60 -6.93 8.69 -33.08
C GLU A 60 -7.73 8.33 -31.83
N LEU A 61 -7.68 9.17 -30.77
CA LEU A 61 -8.44 8.96 -29.53
C LEU A 61 -9.95 9.13 -29.73
N GLU A 62 -10.38 10.02 -30.61
CA GLU A 62 -11.79 10.16 -31.00
C GLU A 62 -12.29 8.92 -31.74
N ASN A 63 -11.49 8.37 -32.68
CA ASN A 63 -11.81 7.14 -33.41
C ASN A 63 -11.94 5.92 -32.49
N LEU A 64 -11.18 5.90 -31.38
CA LEU A 64 -11.25 4.88 -30.33
C LEU A 64 -12.34 5.17 -29.29
N ASN A 65 -13.08 6.27 -29.44
CA ASN A 65 -14.11 6.70 -28.48
C ASN A 65 -13.61 6.93 -27.06
N PHE A 66 -12.37 7.39 -26.88
CA PHE A 66 -11.80 7.77 -25.57
C PHE A 66 -11.88 9.27 -25.32
N VAL A 67 -11.88 10.08 -26.38
CA VAL A 67 -12.00 11.54 -26.32
C VAL A 67 -13.16 11.95 -27.22
N LYS A 68 -13.82 13.05 -26.89
CA LYS A 68 -14.80 13.73 -27.73
C LYS A 68 -14.53 15.21 -27.80
N LYS A 69 -14.85 15.81 -28.93
CA LYS A 69 -14.81 17.26 -29.11
C LYS A 69 -16.20 17.84 -28.82
N VAL A 70 -16.26 18.83 -27.92
CA VAL A 70 -17.47 19.59 -27.63
C VAL A 70 -17.15 21.07 -27.87
N GLN A 71 -17.74 21.64 -28.92
CA GLN A 71 -17.37 22.96 -29.43
C GLN A 71 -15.88 23.03 -29.78
N LYS A 72 -15.07 23.81 -29.05
CA LYS A 72 -13.62 23.92 -29.25
C LYS A 72 -12.79 23.14 -28.23
N TYR A 73 -13.43 22.44 -27.28
CA TYR A 73 -12.77 21.70 -26.21
C TYR A 73 -12.81 20.21 -26.45
N TYR A 74 -11.73 19.53 -26.06
CA TYR A 74 -11.61 18.07 -25.99
C TYR A 74 -11.77 17.61 -24.55
N GLN A 75 -12.52 16.54 -24.35
CA GLN A 75 -12.78 15.95 -23.03
C GLN A 75 -12.87 14.42 -23.15
N LEU A 76 -12.62 13.73 -22.04
CA LEU A 76 -12.76 12.28 -21.99
C LEU A 76 -14.23 11.87 -22.18
N THR A 77 -14.46 10.78 -22.91
CA THR A 77 -15.70 10.02 -22.84
C THR A 77 -15.73 9.19 -21.55
N SER A 78 -16.85 8.52 -21.25
CA SER A 78 -16.92 7.57 -20.14
C SER A 78 -15.88 6.45 -20.26
N ASN A 79 -15.68 5.91 -21.48
CA ASN A 79 -14.66 4.89 -21.73
C ASN A 79 -13.25 5.44 -21.53
N GLY A 80 -12.98 6.65 -22.02
CA GLY A 80 -11.69 7.32 -21.80
C GLY A 80 -11.43 7.59 -20.33
N TYR A 81 -12.44 8.00 -19.57
CA TYR A 81 -12.34 8.21 -18.13
C TYR A 81 -11.98 6.91 -17.38
N LEU A 82 -12.70 5.82 -17.66
CA LEU A 82 -12.43 4.52 -17.04
C LEU A 82 -11.02 4.01 -17.37
N LEU A 83 -10.61 4.10 -18.65
CA LEU A 83 -9.26 3.70 -19.06
C LEU A 83 -8.19 4.53 -18.35
N THR A 84 -8.31 5.86 -18.37
CA THR A 84 -7.30 6.75 -17.79
C THR A 84 -7.19 6.58 -16.28
N THR A 85 -8.31 6.41 -15.58
CA THR A 85 -8.31 6.13 -14.14
C THR A 85 -7.49 4.87 -13.80
N ASN A 86 -7.63 3.80 -14.60
CA ASN A 86 -6.86 2.57 -14.38
C ASN A 86 -5.39 2.71 -14.82
N MET A 87 -5.10 3.53 -15.83
CA MET A 87 -3.72 3.86 -16.22
C MET A 87 -3.00 4.63 -15.10
N ILE A 88 -3.67 5.58 -14.44
CA ILE A 88 -3.11 6.30 -13.29
C ILE A 88 -2.76 5.32 -12.17
N LYS A 89 -3.67 4.39 -11.85
CA LYS A 89 -3.37 3.35 -10.84
C LYS A 89 -2.17 2.49 -11.23
N LEU A 90 -2.02 2.15 -12.50
CA LEU A 90 -0.85 1.40 -12.98
C LEU A 90 0.45 2.20 -12.78
N ILE A 91 0.43 3.49 -13.08
CA ILE A 91 1.57 4.39 -12.86
C ILE A 91 1.89 4.49 -11.35
N ASP A 92 0.87 4.67 -10.52
CA ASP A 92 1.03 4.75 -9.08
C ASP A 92 1.54 3.42 -8.48
N ASN A 93 1.08 2.26 -9.01
CA ASN A 93 1.61 0.94 -8.64
C ASN A 93 3.10 0.82 -8.97
N TRP A 94 3.49 1.20 -10.20
CA TRP A 94 4.90 1.18 -10.62
C TRP A 94 5.75 2.08 -9.71
N TYR A 95 5.26 3.29 -9.42
CA TYR A 95 5.96 4.22 -8.54
C TYR A 95 6.10 3.69 -7.11
N ALA A 96 5.04 3.13 -6.52
CA ALA A 96 5.05 2.57 -5.18
C ALA A 96 6.04 1.40 -5.04
N THR A 97 6.11 0.54 -6.07
CA THR A 97 7.04 -0.60 -6.08
C THR A 97 8.48 -0.16 -6.34
N ASN A 98 8.70 0.74 -7.30
CA ASN A 98 10.05 1.18 -7.68
C ASN A 98 10.72 2.05 -6.61
N LYS A 99 9.94 2.93 -5.93
CA LYS A 99 10.45 3.78 -4.85
C LYS A 99 11.05 2.98 -3.69
N ASN A 100 10.48 1.83 -3.37
CA ASN A 100 10.90 0.95 -2.28
C ASN A 100 11.31 -0.45 -2.82
N GLU A 101 12.03 -0.48 -3.96
CA GLU A 101 12.35 -1.71 -4.69
C GLU A 101 13.10 -2.72 -3.83
N ASP A 102 14.11 -2.30 -3.09
CA ASP A 102 14.90 -3.16 -2.22
C ASP A 102 14.05 -3.83 -1.14
N PHE A 103 13.11 -3.06 -0.54
CA PHE A 103 12.17 -3.60 0.43
C PHE A 103 11.29 -4.69 -0.19
N TRP A 104 10.66 -4.43 -1.33
CA TRP A 104 9.77 -5.41 -1.97
C TRP A 104 10.50 -6.64 -2.50
N ASN A 105 11.72 -6.47 -3.03
CA ASN A 105 12.51 -7.55 -3.62
C ASN A 105 13.12 -8.49 -2.58
N SER A 106 13.45 -8.01 -1.39
CA SER A 106 14.07 -8.82 -0.33
C SER A 106 13.08 -9.66 0.46
N HIS A 107 11.81 -9.26 0.52
CA HIS A 107 10.83 -9.85 1.41
C HIS A 107 9.91 -10.89 0.75
N ASP A 108 9.35 -11.77 1.60
CA ASP A 108 8.31 -12.74 1.25
C ASP A 108 6.94 -12.04 1.22
N LEU A 109 6.39 -11.87 0.03
CA LEU A 109 5.07 -11.24 -0.18
C LEU A 109 3.90 -12.24 -0.13
N THR A 110 4.16 -13.53 0.06
CA THR A 110 3.10 -14.57 0.05
C THR A 110 2.12 -14.43 1.22
N ALA A 111 2.54 -13.77 2.29
CA ALA A 111 1.69 -13.47 3.44
C ALA A 111 0.80 -12.23 3.25
N ILE A 112 1.00 -11.46 2.18
CA ILE A 112 0.18 -10.30 1.86
C ILE A 112 -0.98 -10.76 0.97
N PRO A 113 -2.24 -10.54 1.38
CA PRO A 113 -3.40 -10.93 0.58
C PRO A 113 -3.41 -10.30 -0.79
N GLN A 114 -3.93 -11.02 -1.78
CA GLN A 114 -4.00 -10.58 -3.18
C GLN A 114 -4.69 -9.22 -3.35
N GLU A 115 -5.69 -8.93 -2.53
CA GLU A 115 -6.39 -7.65 -2.56
C GLU A 115 -5.49 -6.49 -2.15
N ASN A 116 -4.64 -6.69 -1.14
CA ASN A 116 -3.62 -5.70 -0.77
C ASN A 116 -2.59 -5.51 -1.88
N LEU A 117 -2.10 -6.62 -2.49
CA LEU A 117 -1.14 -6.53 -3.60
C LEU A 117 -1.71 -5.79 -4.82
N LYS A 118 -3.00 -5.98 -5.15
CA LYS A 118 -3.70 -5.23 -6.20
C LYS A 118 -3.85 -3.74 -5.91
N ASN A 119 -3.81 -3.37 -4.64
CA ASN A 119 -3.97 -2.00 -4.18
C ASN A 119 -2.65 -1.37 -3.69
N ILE A 120 -1.49 -1.88 -4.15
CA ILE A 120 -0.17 -1.39 -3.73
C ILE A 120 0.05 0.09 -4.06
N TYR A 121 -0.65 0.64 -5.06
CA TYR A 121 -0.65 2.06 -5.41
C TYR A 121 -1.02 2.98 -4.24
N LEU A 122 -1.77 2.48 -3.26
CA LEU A 122 -2.10 3.24 -2.05
C LEU A 122 -0.86 3.55 -1.20
N LEU A 123 0.23 2.80 -1.37
CA LEU A 123 1.51 2.99 -0.69
C LEU A 123 2.52 3.82 -1.50
N LYS A 124 2.07 4.58 -2.49
CA LYS A 124 2.98 5.41 -3.32
C LYS A 124 3.77 6.44 -2.51
N ASN A 125 3.23 6.89 -1.38
CA ASN A 125 3.89 7.85 -0.50
C ASN A 125 4.69 7.18 0.63
N ALA A 126 4.60 5.86 0.78
CA ALA A 126 5.33 5.13 1.80
C ALA A 126 6.84 5.30 1.66
N GLU A 127 7.54 5.33 2.80
CA GLU A 127 8.98 5.46 2.90
C GLU A 127 9.56 4.27 3.65
N CYS A 128 10.57 3.63 3.06
CA CYS A 128 11.34 2.61 3.73
C CYS A 128 12.49 3.26 4.53
N ILE A 129 12.52 2.98 5.83
CA ILE A 129 13.62 3.36 6.70
C ILE A 129 14.44 2.11 6.98
N SER A 130 15.71 2.14 6.57
CA SER A 130 16.65 1.05 6.77
C SER A 130 17.70 1.41 7.81
N SER A 131 18.01 0.47 8.69
CA SER A 131 19.17 0.50 9.57
C SER A 131 20.46 0.43 8.76
N THR A 132 21.54 0.98 9.29
CA THR A 132 22.85 1.01 8.65
C THR A 132 23.91 0.49 9.61
N THR A 133 25.09 0.16 9.12
CA THR A 133 26.22 -0.24 9.96
C THR A 133 26.62 0.80 11.01
N SER A 134 26.35 2.08 10.73
CA SER A 134 26.58 3.19 11.68
C SER A 134 25.39 3.44 12.62
N ASN A 135 24.19 2.89 12.31
CA ASN A 135 22.99 3.04 13.14
C ASN A 135 22.10 1.81 12.99
N LEU A 136 22.45 0.74 13.72
CA LEU A 136 21.75 -0.54 13.70
C LEU A 136 20.30 -0.47 14.25
N SER A 137 20.02 0.50 15.10
CA SER A 137 18.69 0.65 15.73
C SER A 137 17.81 1.67 15.00
N LYS A 138 18.18 2.14 13.80
CA LYS A 138 17.46 3.22 13.12
C LYS A 138 15.99 2.85 12.83
N ALA A 139 15.74 1.66 12.30
CA ALA A 139 14.38 1.18 12.02
C ALA A 139 13.55 1.08 13.31
N TYR A 140 14.10 0.45 14.36
CA TYR A 140 13.45 0.33 15.67
C TYR A 140 13.19 1.70 16.32
N ASN A 141 14.17 2.60 16.32
CA ASN A 141 13.99 3.95 16.88
C ASN A 141 12.96 4.77 16.11
N SER A 142 12.83 4.54 14.80
CA SER A 142 11.77 5.17 14.00
C SER A 142 10.40 4.63 14.36
N TYR A 143 10.28 3.33 14.61
CA TYR A 143 9.06 2.72 15.11
C TYR A 143 8.65 3.29 16.49
N THR A 144 9.57 3.34 17.44
CA THR A 144 9.27 3.85 18.81
C THR A 144 8.76 5.28 18.76
N LYS A 145 9.39 6.15 17.96
CA LYS A 145 8.93 7.53 17.76
C LYS A 145 7.53 7.64 17.15
N LEU A 146 7.15 6.71 16.27
CA LEU A 146 5.82 6.72 15.68
C LEU A 146 4.72 6.48 16.71
N ILE A 147 4.98 5.62 17.69
CA ILE A 147 3.97 5.21 18.67
C ILE A 147 3.96 6.05 19.96
N GLU A 148 4.91 6.97 20.15
CA GLU A 148 5.09 7.73 21.41
C GLU A 148 3.83 8.48 21.88
N ASN A 149 3.03 9.02 20.96
CA ASN A 149 1.89 9.88 21.27
C ASN A 149 0.58 9.38 20.66
N VAL A 150 0.39 8.07 20.59
CA VAL A 150 -0.77 7.45 19.96
C VAL A 150 -1.77 6.98 20.99
N GLU A 151 -3.04 7.35 20.82
CA GLU A 151 -4.11 6.97 21.75
C GLU A 151 -4.66 5.57 21.46
N GLU A 152 -4.72 5.16 20.18
CA GLU A 152 -5.20 3.84 19.77
C GLU A 152 -4.19 3.14 18.85
N LEU A 153 -3.92 1.86 19.11
CA LEU A 153 -3.07 1.02 18.25
C LEU A 153 -3.79 -0.26 17.85
N LYS A 154 -3.61 -0.64 16.59
CA LYS A 154 -3.91 -1.98 16.08
C LYS A 154 -2.62 -2.60 15.56
N ILE A 155 -2.25 -3.76 16.09
CA ILE A 155 -0.95 -4.39 15.81
C ILE A 155 -1.17 -5.84 15.39
N THR A 156 -0.46 -6.27 14.34
CA THR A 156 -0.20 -7.70 14.09
C THR A 156 1.22 -8.00 14.55
N LEU A 157 1.38 -8.89 15.52
CA LEU A 157 2.67 -9.26 16.13
C LEU A 157 3.04 -10.69 15.73
N PRO A 158 3.89 -10.87 14.70
CA PRO A 158 4.25 -12.18 14.17
C PRO A 158 5.38 -12.88 14.94
N ILE A 159 6.07 -12.13 15.80
CA ILE A 159 7.23 -12.61 16.61
C ILE A 159 7.04 -12.23 18.06
N PHE A 160 7.68 -12.98 18.96
CA PHE A 160 7.82 -12.54 20.35
C PHE A 160 8.99 -11.56 20.46
N SER A 161 8.70 -10.28 20.58
CA SER A 161 9.69 -9.22 20.82
C SER A 161 9.45 -8.54 22.14
N GLU A 162 10.32 -8.82 23.11
CA GLU A 162 10.23 -8.23 24.43
C GLU A 162 10.34 -6.71 24.39
N ASN A 163 11.21 -6.16 23.54
CA ASN A 163 11.41 -4.73 23.40
C ASN A 163 10.14 -4.02 22.91
N HIS A 164 9.49 -4.52 21.87
CA HIS A 164 8.23 -3.93 21.39
C HIS A 164 7.12 -4.03 22.42
N LEU A 165 6.98 -5.17 23.10
CA LEU A 165 5.96 -5.36 24.14
C LEU A 165 6.22 -4.46 25.37
N ARG A 166 7.47 -4.26 25.78
CA ARG A 166 7.84 -3.31 26.86
C ARG A 166 7.49 -1.88 26.51
N GLN A 167 7.77 -1.46 25.26
CA GLN A 167 7.41 -0.13 24.78
C GLN A 167 5.89 0.09 24.85
N ILE A 168 5.11 -0.88 24.36
CA ILE A 168 3.64 -0.81 24.43
C ILE A 168 3.15 -0.74 25.87
N VAL A 169 3.70 -1.57 26.77
CA VAL A 169 3.35 -1.55 28.20
C VAL A 169 3.68 -0.19 28.84
N GLN A 170 4.81 0.40 28.48
CA GLN A 170 5.19 1.73 28.95
C GLN A 170 4.14 2.79 28.55
N LEU A 171 3.70 2.80 27.29
CA LEU A 171 2.68 3.74 26.82
C LEU A 171 1.34 3.56 27.56
N ILE A 172 0.96 2.33 27.88
CA ILE A 172 -0.24 2.04 28.68
C ILE A 172 -0.06 2.56 30.13
N GLN A 173 1.12 2.37 30.73
CA GLN A 173 1.42 2.85 32.09
C GLN A 173 1.43 4.38 32.20
N GLU A 174 1.97 5.05 31.18
CA GLU A 174 2.00 6.51 31.05
C GLU A 174 0.64 7.11 30.67
N LYS A 175 -0.36 6.24 30.42
CA LYS A 175 -1.72 6.60 30.01
C LYS A 175 -1.76 7.40 28.68
N THR A 176 -0.79 7.20 27.83
CA THR A 176 -0.78 7.73 26.46
C THR A 176 -1.60 6.83 25.56
N LEU A 177 -1.37 5.52 25.64
CA LEU A 177 -2.13 4.53 24.88
C LEU A 177 -3.39 4.10 25.63
N HIS A 178 -4.55 4.47 25.12
CA HIS A 178 -5.85 4.20 25.73
C HIS A 178 -6.51 2.92 25.22
N LYS A 179 -6.15 2.47 24.01
CA LYS A 179 -6.76 1.28 23.40
C LYS A 179 -5.77 0.53 22.52
N LEU A 180 -5.71 -0.79 22.72
CA LEU A 180 -4.87 -1.69 21.93
C LEU A 180 -5.69 -2.87 21.41
N GLU A 181 -5.63 -3.13 20.10
CA GLU A 181 -6.06 -4.40 19.51
C GLU A 181 -4.83 -5.12 18.92
N LEU A 182 -4.47 -6.28 19.48
CA LEU A 182 -3.28 -7.05 19.14
C LEU A 182 -3.67 -8.40 18.52
N ILE A 183 -3.27 -8.65 17.28
CA ILE A 183 -3.36 -9.97 16.64
C ILE A 183 -2.00 -10.65 16.80
N THR A 184 -1.98 -11.88 17.30
CA THR A 184 -0.74 -12.64 17.42
C THR A 184 -0.97 -14.14 17.17
N HIS A 185 0.13 -14.87 16.91
CA HIS A 185 0.06 -16.31 16.68
C HIS A 185 -0.07 -17.08 18.01
N GLN A 186 -0.72 -18.27 17.94
CA GLN A 186 -0.94 -19.12 19.11
C GLN A 186 0.34 -19.50 19.87
N ASP A 187 1.50 -19.56 19.21
CA ASP A 187 2.77 -19.91 19.85
C ASP A 187 3.39 -18.73 20.62
N ILE A 188 2.97 -17.49 20.33
CA ILE A 188 3.46 -16.27 20.96
C ILE A 188 2.65 -15.97 22.23
N LEU A 189 1.36 -16.23 22.21
CA LEU A 189 0.46 -15.91 23.32
C LEU A 189 0.91 -16.52 24.66
N PRO A 190 1.38 -17.80 24.75
CA PRO A 190 1.91 -18.37 25.99
C PRO A 190 3.15 -17.64 26.52
N LEU A 191 3.98 -17.08 25.63
CA LEU A 191 5.18 -16.31 26.03
C LEU A 191 4.78 -14.98 26.67
N ILE A 192 3.75 -14.33 26.15
CA ILE A 192 3.17 -13.11 26.76
C ILE A 192 2.59 -13.44 28.14
N HIS A 193 1.87 -14.58 28.28
CA HIS A 193 1.29 -15.01 29.56
C HIS A 193 2.31 -15.35 30.63
N ARG A 194 3.49 -15.87 30.26
CA ARG A 194 4.56 -16.25 31.21
C ARG A 194 5.25 -15.05 31.83
N ASN A 195 5.27 -13.91 31.18
CA ASN A 195 5.88 -12.70 31.68
C ASN A 195 4.90 -11.95 32.58
N PRO A 196 5.19 -11.76 33.91
CA PRO A 196 4.26 -11.11 34.83
C PRO A 196 3.88 -9.68 34.43
N LEU A 197 4.81 -8.92 33.83
CA LEU A 197 4.57 -7.56 33.38
C LEU A 197 3.55 -7.56 32.21
N PHE A 198 3.75 -8.40 31.21
CA PHE A 198 2.86 -8.47 30.06
C PHE A 198 1.50 -9.05 30.43
N LYS A 199 1.47 -10.05 31.33
CA LYS A 199 0.21 -10.58 31.85
C LYS A 199 -0.60 -9.51 32.55
N LYS A 200 0.01 -8.69 33.38
CA LYS A 200 -0.68 -7.60 34.11
C LYS A 200 -1.24 -6.55 33.13
N TRP A 201 -0.42 -6.06 32.20
CA TRP A 201 -0.75 -4.88 31.43
C TRP A 201 -1.36 -5.16 30.05
N LEU A 202 -1.19 -6.36 29.51
CA LEU A 202 -1.74 -6.73 28.20
C LEU A 202 -2.89 -7.73 28.31
N ILE A 203 -2.76 -8.78 29.17
CA ILE A 203 -3.80 -9.81 29.28
C ILE A 203 -4.96 -9.38 30.18
N ASN A 204 -4.64 -8.79 31.32
CA ASN A 204 -5.62 -8.43 32.36
C ASN A 204 -6.12 -6.98 32.24
N ASN A 205 -5.88 -6.31 31.12
CA ASN A 205 -6.29 -4.93 30.90
C ASN A 205 -7.52 -4.91 29.98
N GLU A 206 -8.61 -4.32 30.42
CA GLU A 206 -9.89 -4.23 29.68
C GLU A 206 -9.79 -3.41 28.38
N ASN A 207 -8.83 -2.48 28.31
CA ASN A 207 -8.59 -1.67 27.13
C ASN A 207 -7.69 -2.37 26.10
N VAL A 208 -7.24 -3.59 26.39
CA VAL A 208 -6.39 -4.40 25.50
C VAL A 208 -7.18 -5.61 25.01
N LYS A 209 -7.36 -5.69 23.71
CA LYS A 209 -7.98 -6.84 23.07
C LYS A 209 -6.92 -7.66 22.34
N ILE A 210 -6.72 -8.91 22.78
CA ILE A 210 -5.82 -9.84 22.10
C ILE A 210 -6.64 -10.83 21.27
N ILE A 211 -6.25 -10.98 19.99
CA ILE A 211 -6.81 -11.91 19.04
C ILE A 211 -5.73 -12.93 18.70
N CYS A 212 -6.01 -14.19 19.01
CA CYS A 212 -5.11 -15.29 18.72
C CYS A 212 -5.51 -15.96 17.41
N ILE A 213 -4.54 -16.17 16.51
CA ILE A 213 -4.73 -16.89 15.24
C ILE A 213 -3.82 -18.10 15.17
N LYS A 214 -4.22 -19.11 14.37
CA LYS A 214 -3.44 -20.34 14.14
C LYS A 214 -2.65 -20.29 12.83
N ASN A 215 -3.12 -19.50 11.87
CA ASN A 215 -2.44 -19.34 10.60
C ASN A 215 -1.09 -18.62 10.80
N PRO A 216 -0.06 -18.98 10.02
CA PRO A 216 1.23 -18.32 10.09
C PRO A 216 1.08 -16.79 9.86
N LEU A 217 1.53 -16.01 10.84
CA LEU A 217 1.54 -14.55 10.77
C LEU A 217 2.95 -14.11 10.34
N LYS A 218 3.07 -13.48 9.18
CA LYS A 218 4.36 -13.04 8.62
C LYS A 218 4.42 -11.54 8.31
N THR A 219 3.50 -10.77 8.90
CA THR A 219 3.47 -9.31 8.75
C THR A 219 3.45 -8.68 10.13
N PHE A 220 4.42 -7.82 10.42
CA PHE A 220 4.35 -6.92 11.57
C PHE A 220 3.78 -5.59 11.07
N LEU A 221 2.48 -5.42 11.24
CA LEU A 221 1.76 -4.21 10.88
C LEU A 221 1.37 -3.48 12.15
N THR A 222 1.59 -2.18 12.18
CA THR A 222 1.07 -1.29 13.21
C THR A 222 0.28 -0.16 12.57
N LEU A 223 -0.93 0.04 13.07
CA LEU A 223 -1.79 1.16 12.69
C LEU A 223 -1.99 2.04 13.92
N GLY A 224 -1.63 3.29 13.79
CA GLY A 224 -2.00 4.37 14.70
C GLY A 224 -3.06 5.27 14.07
N ASP A 225 -3.32 6.41 14.68
CA ASP A 225 -4.34 7.36 14.22
C ASP A 225 -3.94 8.02 12.88
N GLU A 226 -2.64 8.28 12.69
CA GLU A 226 -2.13 9.04 11.54
C GLU A 226 -1.03 8.31 10.75
N PHE A 227 -0.79 7.03 11.01
CA PHE A 227 0.24 6.27 10.31
C PHE A 227 -0.07 4.79 10.22
N MET A 228 0.55 4.16 9.25
CA MET A 228 0.79 2.72 9.22
C MET A 228 2.29 2.44 9.16
N SER A 229 2.72 1.35 9.77
CA SER A 229 4.07 0.82 9.58
C SER A 229 4.02 -0.68 9.31
N LEU A 230 4.91 -1.15 8.43
CA LEU A 230 4.98 -2.54 8.00
C LEU A 230 6.41 -3.04 8.03
N THR A 231 6.61 -4.18 8.67
CA THR A 231 7.84 -4.99 8.59
C THR A 231 7.47 -6.40 8.14
N LEU A 232 8.30 -7.01 7.33
CA LEU A 232 8.06 -8.30 6.72
C LEU A 232 9.15 -9.31 7.09
N PHE A 233 9.02 -10.51 6.57
CA PHE A 233 10.03 -11.57 6.67
C PHE A 233 10.79 -11.64 5.35
N PHE A 234 12.09 -11.92 5.42
CA PHE A 234 12.87 -12.27 4.25
C PHE A 234 12.36 -13.55 3.59
N LYS A 235 12.75 -13.77 2.35
CA LYS A 235 12.39 -14.98 1.58
C LYS A 235 12.90 -16.29 2.19
N ASP A 236 13.93 -16.22 3.02
CA ASP A 236 14.48 -17.36 3.78
C ASP A 236 13.71 -17.66 5.07
N GLY A 237 12.72 -16.82 5.41
CA GLY A 237 11.84 -16.99 6.56
C GLY A 237 12.30 -16.26 7.84
N HIS A 238 13.42 -15.55 7.84
CA HIS A 238 13.84 -14.74 8.97
C HIS A 238 13.06 -13.41 9.02
N TYR A 239 12.74 -12.97 10.22
CA TYR A 239 12.14 -11.65 10.44
C TYR A 239 13.16 -10.54 10.17
N ASP A 240 12.76 -9.53 9.40
CA ASP A 240 13.62 -8.36 9.17
C ASP A 240 13.38 -7.29 10.24
N ASP A 241 14.34 -7.09 11.13
CA ASP A 241 14.35 -6.01 12.11
C ASP A 241 15.11 -4.76 11.65
N SER A 242 15.66 -4.82 10.45
CA SER A 242 16.51 -3.77 9.90
C SER A 242 15.79 -2.77 9.00
N GLN A 243 14.58 -3.09 8.54
CA GLN A 243 13.79 -2.25 7.64
C GLN A 243 12.35 -2.09 8.13
N ILE A 244 11.82 -0.90 7.98
CA ILE A 244 10.42 -0.58 8.25
C ILE A 244 9.86 0.33 7.16
N LEU A 245 8.73 -0.05 6.58
CA LEU A 245 7.97 0.77 5.64
C LEU A 245 6.94 1.59 6.43
N ILE A 246 6.92 2.91 6.23
CA ILE A 246 6.04 3.83 6.95
C ILE A 246 5.25 4.65 5.95
N ASP A 247 3.95 4.78 6.16
CA ASP A 247 3.09 5.70 5.42
C ASP A 247 2.21 6.49 6.40
N LYS A 248 2.16 7.81 6.23
CA LYS A 248 1.38 8.74 7.06
C LYS A 248 0.20 9.37 6.29
N THR A 249 -0.11 8.83 5.12
CA THR A 249 -1.23 9.31 4.32
C THR A 249 -2.50 8.53 4.62
N HIS A 250 -3.64 9.13 4.30
CA HIS A 250 -4.94 8.45 4.39
C HIS A 250 -4.99 7.18 3.54
N GLU A 251 -4.35 7.20 2.36
CA GLU A 251 -4.24 6.06 1.46
C GLU A 251 -3.43 4.92 2.08
N GLY A 252 -2.28 5.22 2.69
CA GLY A 252 -1.47 4.25 3.42
C GLY A 252 -2.23 3.63 4.60
N LEU A 253 -2.92 4.44 5.40
CA LEU A 253 -3.80 3.96 6.47
C LEU A 253 -4.91 3.04 5.95
N LYS A 254 -5.53 3.37 4.81
CA LYS A 254 -6.54 2.54 4.16
C LYS A 254 -5.98 1.18 3.74
N TRP A 255 -4.78 1.16 3.17
CA TRP A 255 -4.10 -0.09 2.79
C TRP A 255 -3.77 -0.95 4.02
N GLY A 256 -3.23 -0.35 5.07
CA GLY A 256 -2.94 -1.03 6.32
C GLY A 256 -4.19 -1.57 7.01
N ALA A 257 -5.28 -0.80 7.03
CA ALA A 257 -6.56 -1.23 7.58
C ALA A 257 -7.15 -2.43 6.81
N LEU A 258 -7.01 -2.46 5.49
CA LEU A 258 -7.41 -3.59 4.67
C LEU A 258 -6.62 -4.85 5.07
N LEU A 259 -5.29 -4.76 5.18
CA LEU A 259 -4.43 -5.87 5.59
C LEU A 259 -4.78 -6.37 7.00
N TYR A 260 -4.96 -5.44 7.95
CA TYR A 260 -5.31 -5.77 9.33
C TYR A 260 -6.65 -6.54 9.42
N ASN A 261 -7.67 -6.05 8.74
CA ASN A 261 -9.00 -6.66 8.76
C ASN A 261 -8.99 -8.06 8.13
N GLN A 262 -8.32 -8.25 7.01
CA GLN A 262 -8.16 -9.56 6.37
C GLN A 262 -7.39 -10.54 7.27
N THR A 263 -6.33 -10.09 7.94
CA THR A 263 -5.61 -10.90 8.93
C THR A 263 -6.52 -11.31 10.10
N LYS A 264 -7.38 -10.42 10.53
CA LYS A 264 -8.34 -10.68 11.61
C LYS A 264 -9.41 -11.71 11.22
N GLU A 265 -9.85 -11.71 9.96
CA GLU A 265 -10.82 -12.66 9.41
C GLU A 265 -10.26 -14.11 9.35
N TRP A 266 -8.94 -14.31 9.33
CA TRP A 266 -8.33 -15.64 9.42
C TRP A 266 -8.73 -16.40 10.68
N ARG A 267 -9.26 -15.72 11.70
CA ARG A 267 -9.84 -16.34 12.89
C ARG A 267 -11.13 -17.13 12.60
N TRP A 268 -11.90 -16.72 11.59
CA TRP A 268 -13.25 -17.25 11.33
C TRP A 268 -13.28 -18.40 10.32
N ASN A 269 -12.22 -18.61 9.59
CA ASN A 269 -12.10 -19.64 8.55
C ASN A 269 -11.45 -20.93 9.07
N GLN A 270 -11.61 -21.24 10.37
CA GLN A 270 -11.06 -22.44 11.01
C GLN A 270 -12.15 -23.39 11.52
#